data_adc029ae9781ca768c593db26a26431a
#
_entry.id   adc029ae9781ca768c593db26a26431a
#
_cell.length_a   1.000
_cell.length_b   1.000
_cell.length_c   1.000
_cell.angle_alpha   90.00
_cell.angle_beta   90.00
_cell.angle_gamma   90.00
#
_symmetry.space_group_name_H-M   'P 1'
#
loop_
_entity.id
_entity.type
_entity.pdbx_description
1 polymer ?
#
loop_
_entity_poly.entity_id
_entity_poly.type
_entity_poly.pdbx_seq_one_letter_code
_entity_poly.pdbx_strand_id
1 'polypeptide(L)'
;EAKKNAGEAETSARNAGISASQAEESAANADTSAGEASESARQAAESAASAKQSEEASSSSASEAAQKASESLQSAADAELSKKMAESAAGNAARDATTATE
;
A
#
# COMPACT_ATOMS: atom_id res chain seq x y z
N GLU A 1 -20.22 12.55 -71.78
CA GLU A 1 -21.16 12.34 -70.61
C GLU A 1 -20.98 10.99 -70.00
N ALA A 2 -21.14 9.89 -70.80
CA ALA A 2 -21.03 8.50 -70.26
C ALA A 2 -19.64 8.24 -69.67
N LYS A 3 -18.56 8.70 -70.31
CA LYS A 3 -17.18 8.52 -69.80
C LYS A 3 -16.95 9.30 -68.53
N LYS A 4 -17.47 10.49 -68.46
CA LYS A 4 -17.37 11.35 -67.28
C LYS A 4 -18.10 10.69 -66.08
N ASN A 5 -19.32 10.20 -66.31
CA ASN A 5 -20.12 9.54 -65.27
C ASN A 5 -19.46 8.27 -64.78
N ALA A 6 -18.88 7.48 -65.70
CA ALA A 6 -18.17 6.25 -65.34
C ALA A 6 -16.94 6.56 -64.50
N GLY A 7 -16.19 7.64 -64.85
CA GLY A 7 -15.02 8.08 -64.09
C GLY A 7 -15.37 8.54 -62.67
N GLU A 8 -16.50 9.24 -62.57
CA GLU A 8 -17.01 9.71 -61.26
C GLU A 8 -17.45 8.52 -60.38
N ALA A 9 -18.08 7.54 -61.02
CA ALA A 9 -18.49 6.33 -60.30
C ALA A 9 -17.29 5.53 -59.76
N GLU A 10 -16.22 5.42 -60.58
CA GLU A 10 -14.97 4.77 -60.17
C GLU A 10 -14.32 5.48 -58.97
N THR A 11 -14.29 6.82 -59.06
CA THR A 11 -13.72 7.63 -57.98
C THR A 11 -14.53 7.46 -56.70
N SER A 12 -15.84 7.47 -56.78
CA SER A 12 -16.72 7.25 -55.62
C SER A 12 -16.54 5.89 -55.01
N ALA A 13 -16.42 4.85 -55.86
CA ALA A 13 -16.19 3.48 -55.39
C ALA A 13 -14.83 3.37 -54.65
N ARG A 14 -13.81 4.00 -55.20
CA ARG A 14 -12.49 4.02 -54.59
C ARG A 14 -12.51 4.73 -53.24
N ASN A 15 -13.17 5.85 -53.16
CA ASN A 15 -13.31 6.64 -51.96
C ASN A 15 -14.09 5.85 -50.88
N ALA A 16 -15.12 5.14 -51.28
CA ALA A 16 -15.90 4.28 -50.38
C ALA A 16 -15.01 3.16 -49.79
N GLY A 17 -14.14 2.58 -50.63
CA GLY A 17 -13.18 1.55 -50.17
C GLY A 17 -12.20 2.11 -49.16
N ILE A 18 -11.68 3.29 -49.41
CA ILE A 18 -10.76 3.99 -48.50
C ILE A 18 -11.45 4.27 -47.15
N SER A 19 -12.67 4.79 -47.22
CA SER A 19 -13.44 5.08 -46.01
C SER A 19 -13.73 3.82 -45.17
N ALA A 20 -14.06 2.71 -45.84
CA ALA A 20 -14.29 1.44 -45.19
C ALA A 20 -13.02 0.93 -44.47
N SER A 21 -11.85 1.05 -45.14
CA SER A 21 -10.57 0.66 -44.56
C SER A 21 -10.22 1.52 -43.34
N GLN A 22 -10.48 2.81 -43.41
CA GLN A 22 -10.24 3.74 -42.30
C GLN A 22 -11.15 3.42 -41.11
N ALA A 23 -12.39 3.06 -41.39
CA ALA A 23 -13.34 2.67 -40.35
C ALA A 23 -12.87 1.38 -39.64
N GLU A 24 -12.36 0.40 -40.39
CA GLU A 24 -11.80 -0.84 -39.84
C GLU A 24 -10.60 -0.56 -38.96
N GLU A 25 -9.70 0.32 -39.42
CA GLU A 25 -8.54 0.75 -38.64
C GLU A 25 -8.95 1.40 -37.33
N SER A 26 -9.92 2.32 -37.40
CA SER A 26 -10.41 3.02 -36.23
C SER A 26 -11.05 2.07 -35.23
N ALA A 27 -11.80 1.08 -35.71
CA ALA A 27 -12.39 0.06 -34.86
C ALA A 27 -11.31 -0.80 -34.18
N ALA A 28 -10.28 -1.19 -34.91
CA ALA A 28 -9.17 -1.96 -34.37
C ALA A 28 -8.41 -1.16 -33.30
N ASN A 29 -8.19 0.13 -33.57
CA ASN A 29 -7.53 1.02 -32.62
C ASN A 29 -8.35 1.21 -31.34
N ALA A 30 -9.68 1.29 -31.49
CA ALA A 30 -10.58 1.41 -30.35
C ALA A 30 -10.53 0.14 -29.48
N ASP A 31 -10.48 -1.05 -30.11
CA ASP A 31 -10.34 -2.32 -29.39
C ASP A 31 -9.03 -2.38 -28.62
N THR A 32 -7.95 -1.97 -29.24
CA THR A 32 -6.64 -1.92 -28.61
C THR A 32 -6.64 -1.00 -27.39
N SER A 33 -7.20 0.21 -27.59
CA SER A 33 -7.31 1.19 -26.50
C SER A 33 -8.17 0.68 -25.34
N ALA A 34 -9.25 0.01 -25.64
CA ALA A 34 -10.13 -0.58 -24.63
C ALA A 34 -9.39 -1.65 -23.83
N GLY A 35 -8.61 -2.50 -24.53
CA GLY A 35 -7.80 -3.51 -23.88
C GLY A 35 -6.74 -2.92 -22.96
N GLU A 36 -6.08 -1.87 -23.41
CA GLU A 36 -5.08 -1.16 -22.62
C GLU A 36 -5.71 -0.50 -21.40
N ALA A 37 -6.89 0.08 -21.55
CA ALA A 37 -7.62 0.69 -20.44
C ALA A 37 -8.00 -0.36 -19.39
N SER A 38 -8.45 -1.54 -19.83
CA SER A 38 -8.78 -2.66 -18.93
C SER A 38 -7.55 -3.11 -18.15
N GLU A 39 -6.41 -3.23 -18.83
CA GLU A 39 -5.16 -3.64 -18.20
C GLU A 39 -4.69 -2.60 -17.18
N SER A 40 -4.80 -1.31 -17.53
CA SER A 40 -4.46 -0.22 -16.61
C SER A 40 -5.34 -0.24 -15.36
N ALA A 41 -6.63 -0.50 -15.53
CA ALA A 41 -7.57 -0.61 -14.42
C ALA A 41 -7.21 -1.78 -13.51
N ARG A 42 -6.83 -2.92 -14.09
CA ARG A 42 -6.40 -4.11 -13.34
C ARG A 42 -5.14 -3.80 -12.52
N GLN A 43 -4.15 -3.14 -13.14
CA GLN A 43 -2.92 -2.77 -12.46
C GLN A 43 -3.17 -1.77 -11.33
N ALA A 44 -4.08 -0.83 -11.54
CA ALA A 44 -4.46 0.13 -10.51
C ALA A 44 -5.11 -0.58 -9.32
N ALA A 45 -5.96 -1.57 -9.58
CA ALA A 45 -6.59 -2.36 -8.53
C ALA A 45 -5.55 -3.17 -7.73
N GLU A 46 -4.57 -3.76 -8.41
CA GLU A 46 -3.48 -4.48 -7.76
C GLU A 46 -2.63 -3.56 -6.89
N SER A 47 -2.33 -2.37 -7.40
CA SER A 47 -1.56 -1.38 -6.64
C SER A 47 -2.31 -0.92 -5.41
N ALA A 48 -3.62 -0.70 -5.52
CA ALA A 48 -4.47 -0.32 -4.40
C ALA A 48 -4.51 -1.43 -3.34
N ALA A 49 -4.60 -2.69 -3.76
CA ALA A 49 -4.59 -3.83 -2.84
C ALA A 49 -3.25 -3.93 -2.09
N SER A 50 -2.13 -3.73 -2.81
CA SER A 50 -0.80 -3.74 -2.21
C SER A 50 -0.62 -2.60 -1.20
N ALA A 51 -1.13 -1.42 -1.53
CA ALA A 51 -1.09 -0.26 -0.64
C ALA A 51 -1.86 -0.54 0.65
N LYS A 52 -3.02 -1.18 0.53
CA LYS A 52 -3.84 -1.54 1.69
C LYS A 52 -3.11 -2.54 2.59
N GLN A 53 -2.47 -3.54 2.00
CA GLN A 53 -1.67 -4.51 2.75
C GLN A 53 -0.53 -3.83 3.50
N SER A 54 0.13 -2.87 2.85
CA SER A 54 1.21 -2.11 3.47
C SER A 54 0.71 -1.27 4.64
N GLU A 55 -0.47 -0.66 4.50
CA GLU A 55 -1.11 0.10 5.58
C GLU A 55 -1.41 -0.80 6.77
N GLU A 56 -1.95 -1.98 6.53
CA GLU A 56 -2.28 -2.94 7.57
C GLU A 56 -1.01 -3.42 8.29
N ALA A 57 0.05 -3.69 7.53
CA ALA A 57 1.33 -4.10 8.10
C ALA A 57 1.93 -2.98 8.96
N SER A 58 1.86 -1.73 8.49
CA SER A 58 2.34 -0.56 9.24
C SER A 58 1.56 -0.37 10.53
N SER A 59 0.25 -0.55 10.47
CA SER A 59 -0.63 -0.45 11.63
C SER A 59 -0.31 -1.51 12.67
N SER A 60 -0.07 -2.75 12.23
CA SER A 60 0.33 -3.85 13.11
C SER A 60 1.69 -3.58 13.76
N SER A 61 2.64 -3.08 12.97
CA SER A 61 3.97 -2.74 13.47
C SER A 61 3.92 -1.63 14.50
N ALA A 62 3.07 -0.61 14.26
CA ALA A 62 2.89 0.49 15.21
C ALA A 62 2.28 -0.03 16.53
N SER A 63 1.32 -0.95 16.46
CA SER A 63 0.71 -1.56 17.65
C SER A 63 1.73 -2.37 18.44
N GLU A 64 2.56 -3.15 17.75
CA GLU A 64 3.62 -3.92 18.39
C GLU A 64 4.64 -3.02 19.06
N ALA A 65 5.03 -1.93 18.39
CA ALA A 65 5.98 -0.96 18.96
C ALA A 65 5.41 -0.31 20.22
N ALA A 66 4.13 0.05 20.20
CA ALA A 66 3.46 0.63 21.37
C ALA A 66 3.42 -0.35 22.53
N GLN A 67 3.14 -1.63 22.23
CA GLN A 67 3.12 -2.69 23.25
C GLN A 67 4.51 -2.89 23.86
N LYS A 68 5.55 -2.95 23.03
CA LYS A 68 6.93 -3.09 23.50
C LYS A 68 7.36 -1.91 24.35
N ALA A 69 6.95 -0.70 23.98
CA ALA A 69 7.22 0.49 24.77
C ALA A 69 6.57 0.42 26.17
N SER A 70 5.31 -0.04 26.21
CA SER A 70 4.61 -0.26 27.48
C SER A 70 5.30 -1.31 28.34
N GLU A 71 5.73 -2.42 27.74
CA GLU A 71 6.45 -3.47 28.44
C GLU A 71 7.77 -2.96 28.99
N SER A 72 8.49 -2.14 28.23
CA SER A 72 9.75 -1.53 28.68
C SER A 72 9.54 -0.60 29.86
N LEU A 73 8.49 0.19 29.84
CA LEU A 73 8.14 1.08 30.95
C LEU A 73 7.81 0.26 32.21
N GLN A 74 7.07 -0.82 32.04
CA GLN A 74 6.71 -1.70 33.15
C GLN A 74 7.96 -2.36 33.75
N SER A 75 8.86 -2.83 32.89
CA SER A 75 10.13 -3.44 33.34
C SER A 75 10.98 -2.43 34.10
N ALA A 76 11.04 -1.18 33.65
CA ALA A 76 11.76 -0.12 34.32
C ALA A 76 11.16 0.17 35.71
N ALA A 77 9.83 0.20 35.79
CA ALA A 77 9.12 0.40 37.06
C ALA A 77 9.39 -0.75 38.03
N ASP A 78 9.37 -1.97 37.52
CA ASP A 78 9.66 -3.18 38.34
C ASP A 78 11.09 -3.16 38.85
N ALA A 79 12.04 -2.75 38.02
CA ALA A 79 13.45 -2.62 38.42
C ALA A 79 13.62 -1.57 39.51
N GLU A 80 12.95 -0.43 39.38
CA GLU A 80 12.99 0.63 40.39
C GLU A 80 12.39 0.18 41.71
N LEU A 81 11.29 -0.56 41.67
CA LEU A 81 10.67 -1.12 42.85
C LEU A 81 11.61 -2.11 43.56
N SER A 82 12.25 -3.00 42.81
CA SER A 82 13.22 -3.95 43.33
C SER A 82 14.39 -3.25 43.98
N LYS A 83 14.86 -2.17 43.39
CA LYS A 83 15.94 -1.34 43.95
C LYS A 83 15.56 -0.77 45.31
N LYS A 84 14.35 -0.21 45.40
CA LYS A 84 13.81 0.36 46.64
C LYS A 84 13.66 -0.67 47.74
N MET A 85 13.19 -1.85 47.38
CA MET A 85 13.04 -2.96 48.32
C MET A 85 14.39 -3.42 48.87
N ALA A 86 15.40 -3.48 47.99
CA ALA A 86 16.78 -3.83 48.40
C ALA A 86 17.36 -2.77 49.31
N GLU A 87 17.13 -1.52 49.03
CA GLU A 87 17.59 -0.38 49.87
C GLU A 87 16.92 -0.44 51.25
N SER A 88 15.64 -0.70 51.30
CA SER A 88 14.91 -0.84 52.56
C SER A 88 15.43 -2.04 53.40
N ALA A 89 15.66 -3.16 52.73
CA ALA A 89 16.22 -4.33 53.42
C ALA A 89 17.61 -4.05 53.97
N ALA A 90 18.47 -3.36 53.21
CA ALA A 90 19.81 -3.00 53.67
C ALA A 90 19.75 -2.02 54.84
N GLY A 91 18.83 -1.05 54.79
CA GLY A 91 18.62 -0.12 55.89
C GLY A 91 18.13 -0.82 57.16
N ASN A 92 17.21 -1.78 57.03
CA ASN A 92 16.72 -2.55 58.18
C ASN A 92 17.81 -3.43 58.77
N ALA A 93 18.63 -4.04 57.95
CA ALA A 93 19.73 -4.88 58.41
C ALA A 93 20.75 -4.04 59.19
N ALA A 94 21.05 -2.84 58.67
CA ALA A 94 22.00 -1.91 59.33
C ALA A 94 21.44 -1.48 60.70
N ARG A 95 20.14 -1.18 60.77
CA ARG A 95 19.50 -0.80 62.05
C ARG A 95 19.50 -1.93 63.05
N ASP A 96 19.20 -3.12 62.58
CA ASP A 96 19.19 -4.31 63.44
C ASP A 96 20.59 -4.61 64.01
N ALA A 97 21.61 -4.45 63.18
CA ALA A 97 22.99 -4.63 63.60
C ALA A 97 23.38 -3.62 64.69
N THR A 98 22.98 -2.38 64.55
CA THR A 98 23.22 -1.32 65.53
C THR A 98 22.50 -1.67 66.84
N THR A 99 21.25 -2.07 66.78
CA THR A 99 20.47 -2.45 67.94
C THR A 99 21.11 -3.63 68.66
N ALA A 100 21.61 -4.61 67.94
CA ALA A 100 22.23 -5.79 68.54
C ALA A 100 23.52 -5.48 69.28
N THR A 101 24.24 -4.42 68.92
CA THR A 101 25.51 -4.02 69.59
C THR A 101 25.31 -3.11 70.78
N GLU A 102 24.13 -2.53 70.90
CA GLU A 102 23.80 -1.71 72.06
C GLU A 102 23.39 -2.57 73.24
#